data_a8dd55d8c37495f3b243d006d4610394
#
_entry.id   a8dd55d8c37495f3b243d006d4610394
#
_cell.length_a   1.000
_cell.length_b   1.000
_cell.length_c   1.000
_cell.angle_alpha   90.00
_cell.angle_beta   90.00
_cell.angle_gamma   90.00
#
_symmetry.space_group_name_H-M   'P 1'
#
loop_
_entity.id
_entity.type
_entity.pdbx_description
1 polymer ?
#
loop_
_entity_poly.entity_id
_entity_poly.type
_entity_poly.pdbx_seq_one_letter_code
_entity_poly.pdbx_strand_id
1 'polypeptide(L)'
;MFTPPWNRCSAATATLLAALGWQALSRSRGAQPVQCVLPELPVDLDWSKHWRAGGPDAVASALGAALRARAADGAPLGLMLHHAAMDDTERRALSDLLAAAATHPRLRWHPMRTLLPTTPPAAPRAGTA
;
A
#
# COMPACT_ATOMS: atom_id res chain seq x y z
N MET A 1 -5.22 -6.69 -7.08
CA MET A 1 -4.59 -6.56 -5.75
C MET A 1 -5.67 -6.65 -4.68
N PHE A 2 -5.38 -7.26 -3.57
CA PHE A 2 -6.29 -7.41 -2.44
C PHE A 2 -5.73 -6.73 -1.19
N THR A 3 -6.54 -5.92 -0.52
CA THR A 3 -6.19 -5.27 0.75
C THR A 3 -7.05 -5.90 1.85
N PRO A 4 -6.48 -6.77 2.68
CA PRO A 4 -7.25 -7.46 3.70
C PRO A 4 -7.68 -6.48 4.81
N PRO A 5 -8.93 -6.59 5.30
CA PRO A 5 -9.38 -5.82 6.45
C PRO A 5 -8.42 -5.99 7.63
N TRP A 6 -8.14 -4.89 8.34
CA TRP A 6 -7.27 -4.89 9.52
C TRP A 6 -5.86 -5.45 9.30
N ASN A 7 -5.38 -5.48 8.07
CA ASN A 7 -4.12 -6.16 7.68
C ASN A 7 -4.07 -7.66 8.00
N ARG A 8 -5.21 -8.28 8.32
CA ARG A 8 -5.28 -9.70 8.70
C ARG A 8 -5.44 -10.56 7.45
N CYS A 9 -4.48 -11.45 7.25
CA CYS A 9 -4.51 -12.44 6.18
C CYS A 9 -3.85 -13.73 6.67
N SER A 10 -4.52 -14.84 6.53
CA SER A 10 -3.92 -16.15 6.79
C SER A 10 -3.22 -16.69 5.53
N ALA A 11 -2.35 -17.67 5.68
CA ALA A 11 -1.74 -18.37 4.56
C ALA A 11 -2.81 -19.05 3.66
N ALA A 12 -3.84 -19.63 4.28
CA ALA A 12 -4.96 -20.24 3.54
C ALA A 12 -5.72 -19.19 2.71
N THR A 13 -6.01 -18.01 3.30
CA THR A 13 -6.64 -16.91 2.57
C THR A 13 -5.76 -16.47 1.39
N ALA A 14 -4.47 -16.31 1.60
CA ALA A 14 -3.55 -15.88 0.56
C ALA A 14 -3.44 -16.91 -0.58
N THR A 15 -3.44 -18.21 -0.26
CA THR A 15 -3.48 -19.29 -1.24
C THR A 15 -4.77 -19.26 -2.06
N LEU A 16 -5.91 -19.07 -1.42
CA LEU A 16 -7.20 -18.95 -2.11
C LEU A 16 -7.23 -17.73 -3.03
N LEU A 17 -6.74 -16.60 -2.57
CA LEU A 17 -6.65 -15.38 -3.38
C LEU A 17 -5.78 -15.60 -4.63
N ALA A 18 -4.64 -16.27 -4.49
CA ALA A 18 -3.80 -16.63 -5.63
C ALA A 18 -4.54 -17.55 -6.62
N ALA A 19 -5.26 -18.58 -6.12
CA ALA A 19 -6.06 -19.47 -6.94
C ALA A 19 -7.21 -18.74 -7.68
N LEU A 20 -7.73 -17.67 -7.09
CA LEU A 20 -8.75 -16.81 -7.71
C LEU A 20 -8.17 -15.76 -8.67
N GLY A 21 -6.86 -15.79 -8.95
CA GLY A 21 -6.21 -14.90 -9.90
C GLY A 21 -5.84 -13.52 -9.34
N TRP A 22 -5.88 -13.33 -8.01
CA TRP A 22 -5.34 -12.12 -7.41
C TRP A 22 -3.82 -12.09 -7.58
N GLN A 23 -3.27 -10.91 -7.87
CA GLN A 23 -1.87 -10.75 -8.26
C GLN A 23 -0.98 -10.23 -7.14
N ALA A 24 -1.54 -9.63 -6.11
CA ALA A 24 -0.78 -9.10 -4.98
C ALA A 24 -1.65 -8.86 -3.75
N LEU A 25 -1.00 -8.80 -2.59
CA LEU A 25 -1.52 -8.27 -1.35
C LEU A 25 -1.04 -6.83 -1.13
N SER A 26 -1.86 -6.02 -0.46
CA SER A 26 -1.42 -4.73 0.07
C SER A 26 -1.78 -4.64 1.54
N ARG A 27 -0.77 -4.51 2.38
CA ARG A 27 -0.90 -4.43 3.84
C ARG A 27 0.08 -3.40 4.39
N SER A 28 -0.14 -2.95 5.62
CA SER A 28 0.82 -2.04 6.28
C SER A 28 2.20 -2.70 6.39
N ARG A 29 3.25 -1.93 6.17
CA ARG A 29 4.64 -2.41 6.17
C ARG A 29 5.05 -3.17 7.44
N GLY A 30 4.48 -2.90 8.57
CA GLY A 30 4.71 -3.62 9.82
C GLY A 30 3.72 -4.76 10.11
N ALA A 31 2.89 -5.17 9.13
CA ALA A 31 1.96 -6.28 9.33
C ALA A 31 2.69 -7.60 9.56
N GLN A 32 2.08 -8.49 10.35
CA GLN A 32 2.64 -9.82 10.61
C GLN A 32 2.91 -10.56 9.30
N PRO A 33 4.09 -11.17 9.10
CA PRO A 33 4.40 -11.91 7.90
C PRO A 33 3.36 -13.00 7.61
N VAL A 34 3.05 -13.18 6.33
CA VAL A 34 2.19 -14.27 5.85
C VAL A 34 2.97 -15.09 4.83
N GLN A 35 3.03 -16.40 5.04
CA GLN A 35 3.55 -17.29 4.00
C GLN A 35 2.56 -17.31 2.82
N CYS A 36 2.97 -16.77 1.69
CA CYS A 36 2.11 -16.56 0.55
C CYS A 36 2.95 -16.44 -0.72
N VAL A 37 2.41 -16.95 -1.82
CA VAL A 37 3.01 -16.83 -3.16
C VAL A 37 2.73 -15.46 -3.80
N LEU A 38 1.79 -14.69 -3.25
CA LEU A 38 1.48 -13.35 -3.76
C LEU A 38 2.51 -12.34 -3.27
N PRO A 39 3.06 -11.50 -4.16
CA PRO A 39 3.90 -10.38 -3.73
C PRO A 39 3.09 -9.38 -2.89
N GLU A 40 3.77 -8.70 -1.99
CA GLU A 40 3.18 -7.62 -1.20
C GLU A 40 3.63 -6.26 -1.73
N LEU A 41 2.67 -5.35 -1.92
CA LEU A 41 2.89 -3.92 -2.08
C LEU A 41 2.52 -3.25 -0.76
N PRO A 42 3.50 -2.91 0.08
CA PRO A 42 3.23 -2.43 1.43
C PRO A 42 2.69 -1.01 1.42
N VAL A 43 1.81 -0.74 2.39
CA VAL A 43 1.38 0.61 2.76
C VAL A 43 2.37 1.15 3.79
N ASP A 44 2.96 2.30 3.50
CA ASP A 44 3.88 3.00 4.39
C ASP A 44 3.16 3.99 5.29
N LEU A 45 2.09 4.59 4.80
CA LEU A 45 1.34 5.61 5.51
C LEU A 45 -0.17 5.41 5.36
N ASP A 46 -0.85 5.29 6.49
CA ASP A 46 -2.31 5.38 6.59
C ASP A 46 -2.68 6.84 6.88
N TRP A 47 -3.20 7.54 5.86
CA TRP A 47 -3.56 8.95 5.92
C TRP A 47 -4.51 9.24 7.07
N SER A 48 -5.64 8.55 7.14
CA SER A 48 -6.69 8.85 8.11
C SER A 48 -6.27 8.54 9.56
N LYS A 49 -5.35 7.61 9.76
CA LYS A 49 -4.76 7.36 11.09
C LYS A 49 -3.97 8.59 11.57
N HIS A 50 -3.12 9.15 10.71
CA HIS A 50 -2.31 10.32 11.06
C HIS A 50 -3.17 11.58 11.15
N TRP A 51 -4.15 11.74 10.27
CA TRP A 51 -5.08 12.86 10.31
C TRP A 51 -5.82 12.92 11.66
N ARG A 52 -6.36 11.81 12.11
CA ARG A 52 -7.05 11.72 13.42
C ARG A 52 -6.12 11.93 14.62
N ALA A 53 -4.83 11.62 14.47
CA ALA A 53 -3.86 11.79 15.54
C ALA A 53 -3.41 13.24 15.75
N GLY A 54 -3.44 14.09 14.73
CA GLY A 54 -2.96 15.47 14.85
C GLY A 54 -3.12 16.30 13.57
N GLY A 55 -4.11 15.98 12.75
CA GLY A 55 -4.47 16.76 11.56
C GLY A 55 -3.36 16.83 10.51
N PRO A 56 -3.31 17.95 9.76
CA PRO A 56 -2.36 18.11 8.65
C PRO A 56 -0.89 18.03 9.09
N ASP A 57 -0.55 18.52 10.26
CA ASP A 57 0.84 18.50 10.75
C ASP A 57 1.35 17.10 11.04
N ALA A 58 0.50 16.23 11.62
CA ALA A 58 0.84 14.84 11.85
C ALA A 58 0.99 14.07 10.53
N VAL A 59 0.13 14.34 9.55
CA VAL A 59 0.26 13.77 8.21
C VAL A 59 1.55 14.24 7.54
N ALA A 60 1.84 15.54 7.57
CA ALA A 60 3.04 16.10 6.95
C ALA A 60 4.32 15.51 7.56
N SER A 61 4.37 15.40 8.89
CA SER A 61 5.50 14.79 9.61
C SER A 61 5.70 13.32 9.22
N ALA A 62 4.63 12.53 9.25
CA ALA A 62 4.67 11.10 8.91
C ALA A 62 5.04 10.88 7.42
N LEU A 63 4.46 11.67 6.52
CA LEU A 63 4.78 11.62 5.09
C LEU A 63 6.24 11.99 4.83
N GLY A 64 6.73 13.05 5.46
CA GLY A 64 8.14 13.45 5.34
C GLY A 64 9.10 12.36 5.81
N ALA A 65 8.78 11.67 6.91
CA ALA A 65 9.56 10.53 7.38
C ALA A 65 9.53 9.36 6.39
N ALA A 66 8.34 9.00 5.88
CA ALA A 66 8.17 7.93 4.92
C ALA A 66 8.89 8.22 3.58
N LEU A 67 8.80 9.46 3.07
CA LEU A 67 9.51 9.89 1.86
C LEU A 67 11.03 9.79 2.02
N ARG A 68 11.58 10.23 3.17
CA ARG A 68 13.02 10.09 3.43
C ARG A 68 13.47 8.63 3.45
N ALA A 69 12.68 7.77 4.09
CA ALA A 69 12.97 6.34 4.13
C ALA A 69 12.96 5.73 2.72
N ARG A 70 11.94 6.04 1.91
CA ARG A 70 11.84 5.52 0.53
C ARG A 70 12.89 6.14 -0.41
N ALA A 71 13.28 7.38 -0.20
CA ALA A 71 14.36 7.99 -0.97
C ALA A 71 15.73 7.30 -0.71
N ALA A 72 15.91 6.73 0.47
CA ALA A 72 17.15 6.04 0.82
C ALA A 72 17.25 4.63 0.20
N ASP A 73 16.12 3.91 0.05
CA ASP A 73 16.09 2.54 -0.48
C ASP A 73 15.55 2.44 -1.92
N GLY A 74 15.08 3.54 -2.49
CA GLY A 74 14.50 3.57 -3.84
C GLY A 74 13.17 2.82 -4.00
N ALA A 75 12.58 2.37 -2.89
CA ALA A 75 11.32 1.63 -2.94
C ALA A 75 10.12 2.56 -3.09
N PRO A 76 9.01 2.07 -3.68
CA PRO A 76 7.78 2.86 -3.78
C PRO A 76 7.19 3.12 -2.40
N LEU A 77 6.54 4.29 -2.25
CA LEU A 77 5.78 4.66 -1.07
C LEU A 77 4.31 4.33 -1.29
N GLY A 78 3.75 3.50 -0.42
CA GLY A 78 2.32 3.16 -0.40
C GLY A 78 1.54 4.09 0.53
N LEU A 79 0.54 4.77 -0.02
CA LEU A 79 -0.39 5.62 0.73
C LEU A 79 -1.77 4.98 0.75
N MET A 80 -2.32 4.76 1.96
CA MET A 80 -3.68 4.26 2.14
C MET A 80 -4.64 5.40 2.49
N LEU A 81 -5.78 5.41 1.78
CA LEU A 81 -6.84 6.38 1.96
C LEU A 81 -8.14 5.65 2.36
N HIS A 82 -8.82 6.18 3.36
CA HIS A 82 -10.15 5.75 3.76
C HIS A 82 -11.21 6.73 3.23
N HIS A 83 -11.25 6.91 1.91
CA HIS A 83 -11.98 7.98 1.21
C HIS A 83 -13.46 8.09 1.61
N ALA A 84 -14.12 6.98 1.97
CA ALA A 84 -15.51 6.97 2.41
C ALA A 84 -15.70 7.59 3.81
N ALA A 85 -14.64 7.65 4.62
CA ALA A 85 -14.67 8.19 5.99
C ALA A 85 -14.05 9.59 6.11
N MET A 86 -13.51 10.13 5.02
CA MET A 86 -12.87 11.45 5.00
C MET A 86 -13.92 12.55 4.93
N ASP A 87 -13.75 13.59 5.74
CA ASP A 87 -14.53 14.83 5.64
C ASP A 87 -14.00 15.75 4.52
N ASP A 88 -14.69 16.87 4.29
CA ASP A 88 -14.32 17.81 3.22
C ASP A 88 -13.00 18.53 3.48
N THR A 89 -12.63 18.75 4.75
CA THR A 89 -11.36 19.38 5.12
C THR A 89 -10.20 18.42 4.83
N GLU A 90 -10.36 17.17 5.22
CA GLU A 90 -9.41 16.10 4.94
C GLU A 90 -9.22 15.87 3.44
N ARG A 91 -10.32 15.85 2.67
CA ARG A 91 -10.27 15.72 1.20
C ARG A 91 -9.57 16.88 0.52
N ARG A 92 -9.80 18.13 0.97
CA ARG A 92 -9.10 19.30 0.45
C ARG A 92 -7.61 19.23 0.71
N ALA A 93 -7.21 18.93 1.95
CA ALA A 93 -5.80 18.78 2.30
C ALA A 93 -5.11 17.67 1.48
N LEU A 94 -5.79 16.54 1.25
CA LEU A 94 -5.29 15.50 0.37
C LEU A 94 -5.15 15.99 -1.08
N SER A 95 -6.14 16.71 -1.61
CA SER A 95 -6.11 17.27 -2.96
C SER A 95 -4.92 18.20 -3.15
N ASP A 96 -4.67 19.10 -2.19
CA ASP A 96 -3.55 20.04 -2.23
C ASP A 96 -2.20 19.30 -2.20
N LEU A 97 -2.08 18.26 -1.36
CA LEU A 97 -0.90 17.41 -1.33
C LEU A 97 -0.66 16.71 -2.67
N LEU A 98 -1.71 16.11 -3.25
CA LEU A 98 -1.60 15.41 -4.53
C LEU A 98 -1.21 16.37 -5.67
N ALA A 99 -1.76 17.58 -5.69
CA ALA A 99 -1.40 18.61 -6.65
C ALA A 99 0.08 19.02 -6.52
N ALA A 100 0.56 19.25 -5.30
CA ALA A 100 1.97 19.56 -5.05
C ALA A 100 2.89 18.39 -5.44
N ALA A 101 2.50 17.17 -5.11
CA ALA A 101 3.27 15.96 -5.42
C ALA A 101 3.31 15.69 -6.94
N ALA A 102 2.24 16.01 -7.69
CA ALA A 102 2.19 15.81 -9.13
C ALA A 102 3.19 16.68 -9.90
N THR A 103 3.54 17.84 -9.37
CA THR A 103 4.50 18.78 -9.99
C THR A 103 5.92 18.65 -9.43
N HIS A 104 6.11 17.83 -8.38
CA HIS A 104 7.42 17.73 -7.72
C HIS A 104 8.43 16.95 -8.57
N PRO A 105 9.61 17.51 -8.92
CA PRO A 105 10.53 16.92 -9.90
C PRO A 105 11.14 15.58 -9.49
N ARG A 106 11.18 15.29 -8.19
CA ARG A 106 11.77 14.07 -7.63
C ARG A 106 10.74 12.99 -7.32
N LEU A 107 9.43 13.21 -7.54
CA LEU A 107 8.38 12.23 -7.33
C LEU A 107 7.91 11.64 -8.67
N ARG A 108 7.57 10.38 -8.64
CA ARG A 108 6.97 9.68 -9.78
C ARG A 108 5.76 8.90 -9.31
N TRP A 109 4.66 9.05 -10.03
CA TRP A 109 3.44 8.29 -9.80
C TRP A 109 3.50 6.99 -10.61
N HIS A 110 3.17 5.88 -9.94
CA HIS A 110 3.13 4.58 -10.58
C HIS A 110 1.75 3.94 -10.37
N PRO A 111 1.11 3.46 -11.44
CA PRO A 111 -0.02 2.54 -11.27
C PRO A 111 0.45 1.31 -10.50
N MET A 112 -0.31 0.86 -9.50
CA MET A 112 0.09 -0.27 -8.65
C MET A 112 0.46 -1.53 -9.44
N ARG A 113 -0.23 -1.78 -10.57
CA ARG A 113 0.06 -2.93 -11.44
C ARG A 113 1.48 -2.92 -12.03
N THR A 114 2.09 -1.74 -12.23
CA THR A 114 3.45 -1.62 -12.77
C THR A 114 4.54 -1.85 -11.74
N LEU A 115 4.17 -1.93 -10.47
CA LEU A 115 5.06 -2.23 -9.35
C LEU A 115 5.10 -3.73 -9.01
N LEU A 116 4.28 -4.52 -9.68
CA LEU A 116 4.27 -5.97 -9.49
C LEU A 116 5.42 -6.62 -10.26
N PRO A 117 6.00 -7.71 -9.72
CA PRO A 117 6.95 -8.52 -10.48
C PRO A 117 6.31 -9.01 -11.78
N THR A 118 7.06 -8.94 -12.86
CA THR A 118 6.59 -9.38 -14.20
C THR A 118 6.48 -10.90 -14.32
N THR A 119 7.00 -11.64 -13.34
CA THR A 119 6.90 -13.11 -13.34
C THR A 119 5.56 -13.52 -12.74
N PRO A 120 4.72 -14.28 -13.48
CA PRO A 120 3.50 -14.83 -12.90
C PRO A 120 3.87 -15.75 -11.72
N PRO A 121 3.06 -15.79 -10.67
CA PRO A 121 3.26 -16.74 -9.59
C PRO A 121 3.28 -18.16 -10.17
N ALA A 122 4.27 -18.96 -9.77
CA ALA A 122 4.36 -20.35 -10.19
C ALA A 122 3.04 -21.06 -9.85
N ALA A 123 2.41 -21.69 -10.83
CA ALA A 123 1.21 -22.47 -10.62
C ALA A 123 1.48 -23.50 -9.50
N PRO A 124 0.55 -23.74 -8.59
CA PRO A 124 0.71 -24.76 -7.58
C PRO A 124 0.96 -26.09 -8.30
N ARG A 125 2.06 -26.75 -7.98
CA ARG A 125 2.34 -28.09 -8.49
C ARG A 125 1.17 -28.97 -8.05
N ALA A 126 0.44 -29.52 -9.03
CA ALA A 126 -0.55 -30.52 -8.77
C ALA A 126 0.14 -31.65 -8.01
N GLY A 127 -0.27 -31.87 -6.76
CA GLY A 127 0.23 -32.97 -5.97
C GLY A 127 -0.08 -34.26 -6.72
N THR A 128 0.94 -35.01 -7.06
CA THR A 128 0.77 -36.41 -7.51
C THR A 128 0.18 -37.18 -6.32
N ALA A 129 -1.05 -37.65 -6.53
CA ALA A 129 -1.70 -38.60 -5.63
C ALA A 129 -0.93 -39.93 -5.63
#